data_9b6f609200fdff4a0a4e400830ee9941
#
_entry.id   9b6f609200fdff4a0a4e400830ee9941
#
_cell.length_a   1.000
_cell.length_b   1.000
_cell.length_c   1.000
_cell.angle_alpha   90.00
_cell.angle_beta   90.00
_cell.angle_gamma   90.00
#
_symmetry.space_group_name_H-M   'P 1'
#
loop_
_entity.id
_entity.type
_entity.pdbx_description
1 polymer ?
#
loop_
_entity_poly.entity_id
_entity_poly.type
_entity_poly.pdbx_seq_one_letter_code
_entity_poly.pdbx_strand_id
1 'polypeptide(L)'
;MKKLSAILISLASATFSIHAQAGTSSGKVTNIFMHSPDIVMFGAGTINGAASCAQASQQWAIKLSDPAGKGFLAILLSAQAQGKSVYVQGYSNTCRDWNDRELPSYIMMLD
;
A
#
# COMPACT_ATOMS: atom_id res chain seq x y z
N MET A 1 59.96 6.98 -29.56
CA MET A 1 59.02 6.00 -28.99
C MET A 1 57.91 6.77 -28.28
N LYS A 2 56.73 6.77 -28.85
CA LYS A 2 55.57 7.42 -28.23
C LYS A 2 54.90 6.40 -27.32
N LYS A 3 54.87 6.69 -26.01
CA LYS A 3 54.12 5.89 -25.04
C LYS A 3 52.64 6.31 -25.12
N LEU A 4 51.81 5.45 -25.64
CA LEU A 4 50.35 5.61 -25.58
C LEU A 4 49.90 5.21 -24.20
N SER A 5 49.54 6.19 -23.35
CA SER A 5 48.86 5.94 -22.12
C SER A 5 47.39 5.70 -22.42
N ALA A 6 46.95 4.45 -22.34
CA ALA A 6 45.54 4.12 -22.40
C ALA A 6 44.89 4.52 -21.06
N ILE A 7 44.08 5.58 -21.09
CA ILE A 7 43.23 5.95 -19.94
C ILE A 7 42.02 5.03 -19.99
N LEU A 8 41.98 4.03 -19.11
CA LEU A 8 40.77 3.24 -18.82
C LEU A 8 39.79 4.12 -18.07
N ILE A 9 38.80 4.66 -18.75
CA ILE A 9 37.65 5.27 -18.10
C ILE A 9 36.77 4.13 -17.64
N SER A 10 36.85 3.82 -16.33
CA SER A 10 35.91 2.92 -15.66
C SER A 10 34.57 3.61 -15.54
N LEU A 11 33.60 3.25 -16.39
CA LEU A 11 32.23 3.66 -16.25
C LEU A 11 31.63 2.90 -15.06
N ALA A 12 31.59 3.55 -13.91
CA ALA A 12 30.83 3.02 -12.78
C ALA A 12 29.34 3.12 -13.11
N SER A 13 28.73 2.02 -13.54
CA SER A 13 27.27 1.92 -13.71
C SER A 13 26.64 1.94 -12.32
N ALA A 14 26.15 3.11 -11.90
CA ALA A 14 25.32 3.21 -10.71
C ALA A 14 23.97 2.55 -11.02
N THR A 15 23.78 1.31 -10.57
CA THR A 15 22.48 0.65 -10.62
C THR A 15 21.59 1.26 -9.55
N PHE A 16 20.69 2.16 -9.94
CA PHE A 16 19.62 2.63 -9.06
C PHE A 16 18.62 1.50 -8.92
N SER A 17 18.62 0.84 -7.77
CA SER A 17 17.55 -0.11 -7.42
C SER A 17 16.28 0.68 -7.14
N ILE A 18 15.33 0.69 -8.07
CA ILE A 18 14.00 1.22 -7.85
C ILE A 18 13.26 0.18 -7.03
N HIS A 19 13.16 0.41 -5.72
CA HIS A 19 12.28 -0.40 -4.88
C HIS A 19 10.85 0.10 -5.06
N ALA A 20 9.98 -0.76 -5.61
CA ALA A 20 8.55 -0.53 -5.60
C ALA A 20 8.09 -0.50 -4.13
N GLN A 21 7.62 0.65 -3.66
CA GLN A 21 7.10 0.80 -2.31
C GLN A 21 5.59 0.58 -2.32
N ALA A 22 5.08 -0.06 -1.27
CA ALA A 22 3.66 -0.16 -1.02
C ALA A 22 3.07 1.21 -0.69
N GLY A 23 1.81 1.44 -1.04
CA GLY A 23 1.10 2.67 -0.72
C GLY A 23 0.86 2.83 0.78
N THR A 24 0.61 4.07 1.17
CA THR A 24 0.21 4.43 2.54
C THR A 24 -0.93 5.41 2.49
N SER A 25 -1.81 5.37 3.49
CA SER A 25 -2.83 6.42 3.65
C SER A 25 -3.09 6.71 5.12
N SER A 26 -3.63 7.88 5.38
CA SER A 26 -4.04 8.29 6.72
C SER A 26 -5.28 9.16 6.61
N GLY A 27 -6.28 8.91 7.44
CA GLY A 27 -7.50 9.68 7.44
C GLY A 27 -8.66 8.96 8.09
N LYS A 28 -9.81 9.61 8.07
CA LYS A 28 -11.08 9.01 8.53
C LYS A 28 -11.44 7.82 7.66
N VAL A 29 -11.99 6.80 8.28
CA VAL A 29 -12.51 5.64 7.55
C VAL A 29 -13.78 6.02 6.83
N THR A 30 -13.82 5.77 5.52
CA THR A 30 -14.95 6.07 4.65
C THR A 30 -15.34 4.88 3.80
N ASN A 31 -16.60 4.81 3.40
CA ASN A 31 -17.08 3.85 2.42
C ASN A 31 -16.68 2.40 2.72
N ILE A 32 -16.90 1.95 3.96
CA ILE A 32 -16.74 0.53 4.29
C ILE A 32 -17.89 -0.25 3.65
N PHE A 33 -17.58 -1.22 2.81
CA PHE A 33 -18.59 -2.09 2.22
C PHE A 33 -18.05 -3.50 1.92
N MET A 34 -18.97 -4.45 1.94
CA MET A 34 -18.72 -5.81 1.48
C MET A 34 -18.89 -5.86 -0.03
N HIS A 35 -17.83 -6.10 -0.76
CA HIS A 35 -17.94 -6.27 -2.22
C HIS A 35 -18.35 -7.70 -2.59
N SER A 36 -17.92 -8.66 -1.79
CA SER A 36 -18.24 -10.08 -1.94
C SER A 36 -18.27 -10.72 -0.55
N PRO A 37 -18.66 -11.98 -0.41
CA PRO A 37 -18.75 -12.62 0.90
C PRO A 37 -17.46 -12.56 1.74
N ASP A 38 -16.30 -12.42 1.10
CA ASP A 38 -15.00 -12.45 1.75
C ASP A 38 -14.17 -11.17 1.60
N ILE A 39 -14.61 -10.22 0.78
CA ILE A 39 -13.86 -9.00 0.47
C ILE A 39 -14.58 -7.77 1.02
N VAL A 40 -13.87 -7.03 1.88
CA VAL A 40 -14.28 -5.71 2.37
C VAL A 40 -13.41 -4.65 1.72
N MET A 41 -14.02 -3.59 1.25
CA MET A 41 -13.33 -2.40 0.73
C MET A 41 -13.58 -1.21 1.63
N PHE A 42 -12.60 -0.32 1.70
CA PHE A 42 -12.71 0.90 2.49
C PHE A 42 -11.77 1.99 1.97
N GLY A 43 -12.08 3.23 2.31
CA GLY A 43 -11.19 4.38 2.14
C GLY A 43 -10.68 4.89 3.48
N ALA A 44 -9.49 5.45 3.49
CA ALA A 44 -8.88 6.08 4.66
C ALA A 44 -7.89 7.17 4.21
N GLY A 45 -8.41 8.24 3.64
CA GLY A 45 -7.61 9.30 3.07
C GLY A 45 -7.01 8.95 1.70
N THR A 46 -6.22 9.86 1.16
CA THR A 46 -5.53 9.67 -0.12
C THR A 46 -4.38 8.69 0.03
N ILE A 47 -4.27 7.75 -0.89
CA ILE A 47 -3.17 6.79 -0.89
C ILE A 47 -1.94 7.43 -1.56
N ASN A 48 -0.85 7.54 -0.81
CA ASN A 48 0.43 8.00 -1.30
C ASN A 48 1.27 6.81 -1.75
N GLY A 49 1.88 6.90 -2.92
CA GLY A 49 2.71 5.83 -3.45
C GLY A 49 1.92 4.55 -3.77
N ALA A 50 0.67 4.68 -4.17
CA ALA A 50 -0.18 3.55 -4.51
C ALA A 50 0.49 2.64 -5.55
N ALA A 51 0.29 1.32 -5.40
CA ALA A 51 0.65 0.34 -6.41
C ALA A 51 0.07 0.75 -7.77
N SER A 52 0.77 0.44 -8.86
CA SER A 52 0.30 0.80 -10.21
C SER A 52 -1.09 0.24 -10.52
N CYS A 53 -1.44 -0.91 -9.96
CA CYS A 53 -2.77 -1.50 -10.09
C CYS A 53 -3.86 -0.77 -9.31
N ALA A 54 -3.52 0.08 -8.31
CA ALA A 54 -4.46 0.70 -7.38
C ALA A 54 -4.52 2.23 -7.48
N GLN A 55 -3.82 2.86 -8.41
CA GLN A 55 -3.71 4.32 -8.47
C GLN A 55 -5.05 5.04 -8.66
N ALA A 56 -5.99 4.42 -9.36
CA ALA A 56 -7.27 5.05 -9.66
C ALA A 56 -8.31 4.93 -8.54
N SER A 57 -8.22 3.90 -7.69
CA SER A 57 -9.29 3.56 -6.77
C SER A 57 -9.30 4.36 -5.48
N GLN A 58 -8.12 4.72 -4.94
CA GLN A 58 -7.95 5.37 -3.64
C GLN A 58 -8.63 4.62 -2.48
N GLN A 59 -8.77 3.32 -2.63
CA GLN A 59 -9.39 2.42 -1.64
C GLN A 59 -8.54 1.20 -1.42
N TRP A 60 -8.76 0.56 -0.29
CA TRP A 60 -8.10 -0.67 0.15
C TRP A 60 -9.07 -1.83 0.09
N ALA A 61 -8.55 -3.04 -0.08
CA ALA A 61 -9.32 -4.27 0.04
C ALA A 61 -8.69 -5.18 1.09
N ILE A 62 -9.51 -5.77 1.94
CA ILE A 62 -9.12 -6.80 2.90
C ILE A 62 -9.90 -8.06 2.66
N LYS A 63 -9.26 -9.19 2.87
CA LYS A 63 -9.86 -10.51 2.75
C LYS A 63 -10.13 -11.06 4.15
N LEU A 64 -11.39 -11.31 4.47
CA LEU A 64 -11.78 -11.72 5.82
C LEU A 64 -11.25 -13.11 6.21
N SER A 65 -11.01 -13.98 5.24
CA SER A 65 -10.42 -15.29 5.48
C SER A 65 -8.91 -15.27 5.74
N ASP A 66 -8.23 -14.16 5.45
CA ASP A 66 -6.84 -13.97 5.88
C ASP A 66 -6.78 -13.87 7.42
N PRO A 67 -5.69 -14.33 8.07
CA PRO A 67 -5.57 -14.30 9.53
C PRO A 67 -5.80 -12.93 10.15
N ALA A 68 -5.35 -11.86 9.49
CA ALA A 68 -5.50 -10.49 9.97
C ALA A 68 -6.80 -9.81 9.52
N GLY A 69 -7.54 -10.37 8.57
CA GLY A 69 -8.66 -9.69 7.91
C GLY A 69 -9.76 -9.23 8.84
N LYS A 70 -10.20 -10.11 9.74
CA LYS A 70 -11.23 -9.77 10.74
C LYS A 70 -10.74 -8.74 11.77
N GLY A 71 -9.46 -8.83 12.13
CA GLY A 71 -8.85 -7.84 13.02
C GLY A 71 -8.78 -6.46 12.39
N PHE A 72 -8.43 -6.37 11.12
CA PHE A 72 -8.47 -5.11 10.37
C PHE A 72 -9.88 -4.52 10.34
N LEU A 73 -10.88 -5.32 10.02
CA LEU A 73 -12.26 -4.86 10.01
C LEU A 73 -12.70 -4.34 11.38
N ALA A 74 -12.32 -5.02 12.47
CA ALA A 74 -12.63 -4.58 13.82
C ALA A 74 -12.01 -3.20 14.14
N ILE A 75 -10.75 -2.96 13.77
CA ILE A 75 -10.09 -1.67 13.95
C ILE A 75 -10.79 -0.58 13.12
N LEU A 76 -11.13 -0.87 11.87
CA LEU A 76 -11.81 0.09 11.00
C LEU A 76 -13.19 0.49 11.53
N LEU A 77 -13.99 -0.47 11.96
CA LEU A 77 -15.31 -0.21 12.52
C LEU A 77 -15.22 0.56 13.84
N SER A 78 -14.26 0.21 14.70
CA SER A 78 -14.02 0.92 15.95
C SER A 78 -13.58 2.37 15.71
N ALA A 79 -12.67 2.60 14.79
CA ALA A 79 -12.21 3.94 14.42
C ALA A 79 -13.36 4.78 13.85
N GLN A 80 -14.15 4.21 12.95
CA GLN A 80 -15.29 4.90 12.37
C GLN A 80 -16.32 5.29 13.44
N ALA A 81 -16.66 4.38 14.36
CA ALA A 81 -17.61 4.65 15.43
C ALA A 81 -17.13 5.74 16.39
N GLN A 82 -15.81 5.85 16.61
CA GLN A 82 -15.22 6.84 17.50
C GLN A 82 -14.85 8.15 16.78
N GLY A 83 -15.05 8.24 15.47
CA GLY A 83 -14.61 9.38 14.67
C GLY A 83 -13.07 9.56 14.63
N LYS A 84 -12.32 8.50 14.84
CA LYS A 84 -10.86 8.51 14.79
C LYS A 84 -10.34 8.23 13.39
N SER A 85 -9.17 8.78 13.08
CA SER A 85 -8.45 8.46 11.86
C SER A 85 -7.67 7.16 12.02
N VAL A 86 -7.34 6.53 10.91
CA VAL A 86 -6.43 5.38 10.87
C VAL A 86 -5.25 5.68 9.96
N TYR A 87 -4.15 5.00 10.21
CA TYR A 87 -3.02 4.89 9.27
C TYR A 87 -3.04 3.50 8.66
N VAL A 88 -2.87 3.42 7.36
CA VAL A 88 -2.84 2.16 6.61
C VAL A 88 -1.52 2.04 5.88
N GLN A 89 -0.84 0.93 6.10
CA GLN A 89 0.37 0.56 5.37
C GLN A 89 0.05 -0.56 4.40
N GLY A 90 0.38 -0.38 3.12
CA GLY A 90 0.19 -1.39 2.10
C GLY A 90 1.15 -2.57 2.23
N TYR A 91 0.76 -3.69 1.66
CA TYR A 91 1.52 -4.93 1.61
C TYR A 91 2.11 -5.13 0.21
N SER A 92 3.43 -5.21 0.12
CA SER A 92 4.17 -5.67 -1.08
C SER A 92 3.80 -5.01 -2.42
N ASN A 93 3.21 -3.81 -2.44
CA ASN A 93 2.88 -3.11 -3.69
C ASN A 93 2.06 -3.98 -4.67
N THR A 94 1.07 -4.68 -4.17
CA THR A 94 0.28 -5.65 -4.93
C THR A 94 -1.23 -5.50 -4.70
N CYS A 95 -2.02 -5.81 -5.73
CA CYS A 95 -3.48 -5.92 -5.68
C CYS A 95 -3.91 -7.39 -5.67
N ARG A 96 -3.47 -8.13 -4.66
CA ARG A 96 -3.68 -9.59 -4.56
C ARG A 96 -5.15 -9.97 -4.44
N ASP A 97 -5.92 -9.28 -3.61
CA ASP A 97 -7.28 -9.70 -3.25
C ASP A 97 -8.34 -9.11 -4.17
N TRP A 98 -8.02 -7.99 -4.79
CA TRP A 98 -8.87 -7.33 -5.78
C TRP A 98 -8.01 -6.61 -6.81
N ASN A 99 -8.36 -6.70 -8.08
CA ASN A 99 -7.49 -6.32 -9.20
C ASN A 99 -7.06 -4.84 -9.23
N ASP A 100 -7.77 -3.95 -8.57
CA ASP A 100 -7.50 -2.51 -8.55
C ASP A 100 -7.44 -1.90 -7.14
N ARG A 101 -7.27 -2.73 -6.11
CA ARG A 101 -7.09 -2.31 -4.72
C ARG A 101 -5.90 -3.01 -4.09
N GLU A 102 -5.07 -2.20 -3.44
CA GLU A 102 -4.00 -2.70 -2.59
C GLU A 102 -4.57 -3.32 -1.31
N LEU A 103 -3.81 -4.26 -0.72
CA LEU A 103 -4.17 -4.81 0.59
C LEU A 103 -3.26 -4.22 1.68
N PRO A 104 -3.77 -4.01 2.89
CA PRO A 104 -2.95 -3.57 4.01
C PRO A 104 -2.04 -4.67 4.53
N SER A 105 -0.83 -4.29 4.98
CA SER A 105 0.00 -5.10 5.85
C SER A 105 -0.33 -4.86 7.32
N TYR A 106 -0.64 -3.62 7.68
CA TYR A 106 -1.19 -3.27 8.99
C TYR A 106 -2.06 -2.02 8.92
N ILE A 107 -2.93 -1.89 9.91
CA ILE A 107 -3.78 -0.73 10.12
C ILE A 107 -3.64 -0.30 11.58
N MET A 108 -3.45 1.00 11.79
CA MET A 108 -3.27 1.58 13.11
C MET A 108 -4.34 2.65 13.35
N MET A 109 -5.04 2.56 14.49
CA MET A 109 -5.93 3.63 14.92
C MET A 109 -5.09 4.77 15.49
N LEU A 110 -5.38 5.99 15.07
CA LEU A 110 -4.70 7.20 15.53
C LEU A 110 -5.51 7.88 16.65
N ASP A 111 -4.80 8.50 17.57
CA ASP A 111 -5.41 9.26 18.66
C ASP A 111 -5.96 10.61 18.19
#